data_d9943b0b0e7e69462465a5b5fb826512
#
_entry.id   d9943b0b0e7e69462465a5b5fb826512
#
_cell.length_a   1.000
_cell.length_b   1.000
_cell.length_c   1.000
_cell.angle_alpha   90.00
_cell.angle_beta   90.00
_cell.angle_gamma   90.00
#
_symmetry.space_group_name_H-M   'P 1'
#
loop_
_entity.id
_entity.type
_entity.pdbx_description
1 polymer ?
#
loop_
_entity_poly.entity_id
_entity_poly.type
_entity_poly.pdbx_seq_one_letter_code
_entity_poly.pdbx_strand_id
1 'polypeptide(L)'
;MDTDSGVICIPDNYGSSDHPVKKESKLRVTHPANYSLWSTLDEKAYENEKLLWENKILANGLNYLPSGQDNLDLFKSKTRLTDTFTPRTIKKFTNHENGALYGSPTKKRDGSSAFRNLFIAGTDQGYVGIVGAMLGGIAVANNQILRNI
;
A
#
# COMPACT_ATOMS: atom_id res chain seq x y z
N MET A 1 10.81 6.37 7.55
CA MET A 1 10.19 6.06 6.25
C MET A 1 11.32 5.96 5.24
N ASP A 2 11.24 5.01 4.35
CA ASP A 2 12.20 4.83 3.27
C ASP A 2 11.60 5.43 2.00
N THR A 3 12.31 6.37 1.36
CA THR A 3 11.92 6.98 0.08
C THR A 3 12.64 6.37 -1.11
N ASP A 4 13.59 5.45 -0.87
CA ASP A 4 14.38 4.80 -1.93
C ASP A 4 13.63 3.58 -2.50
N SER A 5 12.60 3.12 -1.79
CA SER A 5 11.73 2.02 -2.21
C SER A 5 10.28 2.47 -2.24
N GLY A 6 9.58 2.19 -3.33
CA GLY A 6 8.18 2.56 -3.44
C GLY A 6 7.52 2.12 -4.74
N VAL A 7 6.24 2.43 -4.85
CA VAL A 7 5.45 2.15 -6.05
C VAL A 7 4.74 3.42 -6.48
N ILE A 8 4.88 3.77 -7.76
CA ILE A 8 4.13 4.82 -8.41
C ILE A 8 3.12 4.17 -9.35
N CYS A 9 1.87 4.57 -9.25
CA CYS A 9 0.80 4.04 -10.06
C CYS A 9 -0.11 5.17 -10.54
N ILE A 10 -0.41 5.16 -11.83
CA ILE A 10 -1.41 6.02 -12.47
C ILE A 10 -2.51 5.09 -13.00
N PRO A 11 -3.56 4.81 -12.20
CA PRO A 11 -4.58 3.82 -12.57
C PRO A 11 -5.29 4.12 -13.89
N ASP A 12 -5.40 5.39 -14.24
CA ASP A 12 -6.08 5.81 -15.48
C ASP A 12 -5.28 5.45 -16.75
N ASN A 13 -3.99 5.11 -16.64
CA ASN A 13 -3.19 4.62 -17.76
C ASN A 13 -3.51 3.16 -18.16
N TYR A 14 -4.26 2.43 -17.33
CA TYR A 14 -4.68 1.05 -17.62
C TYR A 14 -6.05 0.97 -18.32
N GLY A 15 -6.64 2.11 -18.68
CA GLY A 15 -7.89 2.15 -19.44
C GLY A 15 -7.73 1.61 -20.87
N SER A 16 -8.79 1.01 -21.42
CA SER A 16 -8.84 0.64 -22.84
C SER A 16 -8.92 1.89 -23.71
N SER A 17 -8.44 1.78 -24.96
CA SER A 17 -8.52 2.84 -25.98
C SER A 17 -9.94 3.37 -26.24
N ASP A 18 -10.96 2.62 -25.81
CA ASP A 18 -12.36 2.91 -26.04
C ASP A 18 -13.00 3.86 -25.01
N HIS A 19 -12.23 4.25 -23.98
CA HIS A 19 -12.69 5.23 -23.00
C HIS A 19 -12.24 6.65 -23.37
N PRO A 20 -13.13 7.64 -23.23
CA PRO A 20 -12.76 9.03 -23.47
C PRO A 20 -11.61 9.44 -22.55
N VAL A 21 -10.65 10.19 -23.11
CA VAL A 21 -9.54 10.74 -22.34
C VAL A 21 -10.08 11.52 -21.15
N LYS A 22 -9.78 11.06 -19.95
CA LYS A 22 -10.21 11.73 -18.73
C LYS A 22 -9.45 13.06 -18.60
N LYS A 23 -10.16 14.11 -18.24
CA LYS A 23 -9.56 15.42 -17.95
C LYS A 23 -8.75 15.42 -16.65
N GLU A 24 -8.96 14.42 -15.80
CA GLU A 24 -8.34 14.28 -14.49
C GLU A 24 -7.81 12.87 -14.33
N SER A 25 -6.67 12.75 -13.68
CA SER A 25 -6.02 11.48 -13.43
C SER A 25 -5.67 11.34 -11.95
N LYS A 26 -5.52 10.10 -11.50
CA LYS A 26 -5.09 9.77 -10.13
C LYS A 26 -3.64 9.33 -10.14
N LEU A 27 -2.84 10.01 -9.33
CA LEU A 27 -1.48 9.57 -9.00
C LEU A 27 -1.50 8.92 -7.61
N ARG A 28 -0.95 7.71 -7.51
CA ARG A 28 -0.70 7.04 -6.23
C ARG A 28 0.79 6.84 -6.08
N VAL A 29 1.32 7.28 -4.96
CA VAL A 29 2.71 7.05 -4.57
C VAL A 29 2.71 6.38 -3.22
N THR A 30 3.36 5.22 -3.10
CA THR A 30 3.34 4.41 -1.89
C THR A 30 4.75 4.05 -1.49
N HIS A 31 5.10 4.28 -0.23
CA HIS A 31 6.39 3.94 0.37
C HIS A 31 6.22 3.10 1.64
N PRO A 32 7.19 2.25 1.99
CA PRO A 32 7.22 1.57 3.27
C PRO A 32 7.26 2.58 4.43
N ALA A 33 6.52 2.31 5.49
CA ALA A 33 6.45 3.16 6.66
C ALA A 33 6.50 2.34 7.95
N ASN A 34 7.05 2.93 9.02
CA ASN A 34 7.16 2.29 10.32
C ASN A 34 6.01 2.72 11.23
N TYR A 35 5.16 1.77 11.61
CA TYR A 35 4.02 2.02 12.49
C TYR A 35 4.42 2.61 13.84
N SER A 36 5.50 2.12 14.46
CA SER A 36 5.92 2.58 15.79
C SER A 36 6.21 4.08 15.83
N LEU A 37 6.80 4.62 14.76
CA LEU A 37 7.04 6.06 14.67
C LEU A 37 5.73 6.85 14.57
N TRP A 38 4.80 6.38 13.75
CA TRP A 38 3.53 7.05 13.54
C TRP A 38 2.58 6.96 14.74
N SER A 39 2.63 5.85 15.47
CA SER A 39 1.73 5.60 16.62
C SER A 39 2.08 6.39 17.87
N THR A 40 3.34 6.83 18.02
CA THR A 40 3.81 7.59 19.19
C THR A 40 3.58 9.10 19.10
N LEU A 41 3.22 9.60 17.92
CA LEU A 41 2.99 11.02 17.69
C LEU A 41 1.69 11.48 18.36
N ASP A 42 1.71 12.61 19.06
CA ASP A 42 0.50 13.33 19.42
C ASP A 42 -0.20 13.87 18.16
N GLU A 43 -1.42 14.39 18.29
CA GLU A 43 -2.22 14.79 17.14
C GLU A 43 -1.58 15.92 16.33
N LYS A 44 -0.97 16.90 17.01
CA LYS A 44 -0.32 18.04 16.34
C LYS A 44 0.95 17.60 15.61
N ALA A 45 1.78 16.80 16.24
CA ALA A 45 2.97 16.22 15.63
C ALA A 45 2.60 15.30 14.46
N TYR A 46 1.53 14.51 14.61
CA TYR A 46 1.01 13.64 13.55
C TYR A 46 0.61 14.41 12.29
N GLU A 47 -0.17 15.47 12.41
CA GLU A 47 -0.59 16.26 11.24
C GLU A 47 0.61 16.96 10.58
N ASN A 48 1.57 17.46 11.36
CA ASN A 48 2.79 18.06 10.84
C ASN A 48 3.65 17.04 10.08
N GLU A 49 3.86 15.85 10.66
CA GLU A 49 4.61 14.77 10.00
C GLU A 49 3.91 14.27 8.74
N LYS A 50 2.59 14.14 8.77
CA LYS A 50 1.79 13.76 7.62
C LYS A 50 2.01 14.70 6.45
N LEU A 51 1.92 16.01 6.69
CA LEU A 51 2.14 17.03 5.67
C LEU A 51 3.60 17.04 5.16
N LEU A 52 4.57 16.90 6.06
CA LEU A 52 5.99 16.81 5.71
C LEU A 52 6.25 15.62 4.76
N TRP A 53 5.73 14.45 5.12
CA TRP A 53 5.92 13.25 4.32
C TRP A 53 5.13 13.25 3.02
N GLU A 54 3.95 13.82 2.99
CA GLU A 54 3.20 14.05 1.75
C GLU A 54 4.05 14.82 0.74
N ASN A 55 4.65 15.93 1.17
CA ASN A 55 5.52 16.74 0.32
C ASN A 55 6.75 15.98 -0.17
N LYS A 56 7.42 15.24 0.73
CA LYS A 56 8.61 14.43 0.38
C LYS A 56 8.29 13.32 -0.61
N ILE A 57 7.18 12.60 -0.38
CA ILE A 57 6.74 11.51 -1.23
C ILE A 57 6.36 12.02 -2.62
N LEU A 58 5.63 13.13 -2.70
CA LEU A 58 5.26 13.71 -3.97
C LEU A 58 6.48 14.23 -4.73
N ALA A 59 7.38 14.96 -4.07
CA ALA A 59 8.61 15.44 -4.70
C ALA A 59 9.46 14.30 -5.24
N ASN A 60 9.64 13.23 -4.46
CA ASN A 60 10.37 12.05 -4.91
C ASN A 60 9.66 11.35 -6.08
N GLY A 61 8.35 11.13 -5.97
CA GLY A 61 7.56 10.47 -7.02
C GLY A 61 7.59 11.22 -8.35
N LEU A 62 7.55 12.55 -8.32
CA LEU A 62 7.59 13.38 -9.52
C LEU A 62 8.89 13.20 -10.32
N ASN A 63 10.03 12.90 -9.68
CA ASN A 63 11.30 12.67 -10.36
C ASN A 63 11.27 11.48 -11.33
N TYR A 64 10.33 10.55 -11.15
CA TYR A 64 10.17 9.37 -12.00
C TYR A 64 9.08 9.54 -13.09
N LEU A 65 8.44 10.69 -13.18
CA LEU A 65 7.46 10.98 -14.22
C LEU A 65 8.11 11.73 -15.39
N PRO A 66 7.69 11.48 -16.63
CA PRO A 66 8.29 12.12 -17.81
C PRO A 66 8.29 13.67 -17.80
N SER A 67 7.29 14.27 -17.17
CA SER A 67 7.14 15.72 -16.96
C SER A 67 7.53 16.16 -15.54
N GLY A 68 8.08 15.28 -14.74
CA GLY A 68 8.22 15.45 -13.29
C GLY A 68 9.39 16.34 -12.85
N GLN A 69 10.21 16.81 -13.79
CA GLN A 69 11.21 17.83 -13.48
C GLN A 69 10.56 19.22 -13.25
N ASP A 70 9.27 19.31 -13.51
CA ASP A 70 8.49 20.50 -13.24
C ASP A 70 8.12 20.54 -11.75
N ASN A 71 8.51 21.59 -11.15
CA ASN A 71 8.28 22.10 -9.81
C ASN A 71 7.07 21.48 -9.09
N LEU A 72 7.29 20.96 -7.87
CA LEU A 72 6.27 20.45 -6.95
C LEU A 72 5.10 21.45 -6.76
N ASP A 73 5.40 22.75 -6.77
CA ASP A 73 4.39 23.80 -6.63
C ASP A 73 3.44 23.85 -7.83
N LEU A 74 3.96 23.66 -9.05
CA LEU A 74 3.13 23.57 -10.24
C LEU A 74 2.24 22.34 -10.20
N PHE A 75 2.76 21.18 -9.75
CA PHE A 75 1.97 19.98 -9.58
C PHE A 75 0.84 20.20 -8.56
N LYS A 76 1.16 20.79 -7.41
CA LYS A 76 0.18 21.09 -6.37
C LYS A 76 -0.89 22.08 -6.84
N SER A 77 -0.53 23.09 -7.62
CA SER A 77 -1.50 24.05 -8.15
C SER A 77 -2.54 23.44 -9.08
N LYS A 78 -2.20 22.30 -9.72
CA LYS A 78 -3.10 21.52 -10.57
C LYS A 78 -3.82 20.37 -9.82
N THR A 79 -3.43 20.11 -8.59
CA THR A 79 -4.01 19.03 -7.77
C THR A 79 -5.30 19.49 -7.12
N ARG A 80 -6.39 18.76 -7.32
CA ARG A 80 -7.69 19.07 -6.71
C ARG A 80 -7.83 18.52 -5.31
N LEU A 81 -7.27 17.35 -5.07
CA LEU A 81 -7.38 16.65 -3.80
C LEU A 81 -6.13 15.80 -3.57
N THR A 82 -5.61 15.88 -2.37
CA THR A 82 -4.60 14.95 -1.86
C THR A 82 -5.14 14.25 -0.63
N ASP A 83 -4.89 12.95 -0.54
CA ASP A 83 -5.17 12.15 0.64
C ASP A 83 -3.96 11.29 0.98
N THR A 84 -3.59 11.28 2.25
CA THR A 84 -2.39 10.59 2.72
C THR A 84 -2.76 9.54 3.76
N PHE A 85 -2.62 8.28 3.37
CA PHE A 85 -2.78 7.12 4.23
C PHE A 85 -1.47 6.82 4.95
N THR A 86 -1.50 6.88 6.27
CA THR A 86 -0.37 6.48 7.14
C THR A 86 -0.65 5.12 7.77
N PRO A 87 0.34 4.44 8.37
CA PRO A 87 0.09 3.22 9.14
C PRO A 87 -0.94 3.42 10.28
N ARG A 88 -0.99 4.60 10.89
CA ARG A 88 -1.98 4.96 11.90
C ARG A 88 -3.39 5.04 11.30
N THR A 89 -3.53 5.59 10.09
CA THR A 89 -4.79 5.62 9.34
C THR A 89 -5.26 4.21 9.00
N ILE A 90 -4.36 3.35 8.51
CA ILE A 90 -4.68 1.94 8.22
C ILE A 90 -5.19 1.24 9.48
N LYS A 91 -4.48 1.36 10.60
CA LYS A 91 -4.90 0.78 11.88
C LYS A 91 -6.29 1.25 12.29
N LYS A 92 -6.57 2.55 12.14
CA LYS A 92 -7.86 3.16 12.51
C LYS A 92 -9.02 2.57 11.71
N PHE A 93 -8.86 2.40 10.39
CA PHE A 93 -9.98 2.00 9.52
C PHE A 93 -10.10 0.50 9.31
N THR A 94 -9.01 -0.25 9.37
CA THR A 94 -9.01 -1.70 9.11
C THR A 94 -8.83 -2.55 10.35
N ASN A 95 -8.42 -1.93 11.45
CA ASN A 95 -7.99 -2.59 12.68
C ASN A 95 -6.82 -3.58 12.49
N HIS A 96 -6.11 -3.54 11.37
CA HIS A 96 -4.94 -4.38 11.14
C HIS A 96 -3.86 -4.08 12.19
N GLU A 97 -3.25 -5.14 12.70
CA GLU A 97 -2.19 -5.04 13.68
C GLU A 97 -1.01 -4.22 13.14
N ASN A 98 -0.52 -3.28 13.95
CA ASN A 98 0.58 -2.37 13.58
C ASN A 98 0.38 -1.66 12.23
N GLY A 99 -0.87 -1.39 11.84
CA GLY A 99 -1.17 -0.72 10.59
C GLY A 99 -0.68 -1.50 9.35
N ALA A 100 -0.59 -2.81 9.44
CA ALA A 100 -0.18 -3.65 8.32
C ALA A 100 -1.14 -3.49 7.14
N LEU A 101 -0.59 -3.36 5.94
CA LEU A 101 -1.39 -3.18 4.73
C LEU A 101 -2.28 -4.40 4.46
N TYR A 102 -1.80 -5.59 4.79
CA TYR A 102 -2.51 -6.86 4.64
C TYR A 102 -2.48 -7.64 5.96
N GLY A 103 -3.52 -7.50 6.78
CA GLY A 103 -3.71 -8.26 8.01
C GLY A 103 -2.62 -8.08 9.06
N SER A 104 -1.94 -9.15 9.44
CA SER A 104 -0.86 -9.15 10.43
C SER A 104 0.50 -8.77 9.82
N PRO A 105 1.39 -8.09 10.57
CA PRO A 105 2.77 -7.88 10.16
C PRO A 105 3.57 -9.19 10.09
N THR A 106 3.18 -10.20 10.88
CA THR A 106 3.80 -11.53 10.86
C THR A 106 3.08 -12.43 9.87
N LYS A 107 3.80 -12.89 8.86
CA LYS A 107 3.27 -13.71 7.77
C LYS A 107 3.71 -15.16 7.87
N LYS A 108 2.78 -16.09 7.67
CA LYS A 108 3.06 -17.53 7.57
C LYS A 108 2.74 -18.01 6.17
N ARG A 109 3.77 -18.14 5.33
CA ARG A 109 3.63 -18.46 3.90
C ARG A 109 3.04 -19.85 3.63
N ASP A 110 3.13 -20.76 4.59
CA ASP A 110 2.47 -22.09 4.54
C ASP A 110 0.98 -22.02 4.85
N GLY A 111 0.48 -20.84 5.23
CA GLY A 111 -0.92 -20.61 5.58
C GLY A 111 -1.33 -21.19 6.93
N SER A 112 -0.42 -21.75 7.73
CA SER A 112 -0.74 -22.29 9.04
C SER A 112 -1.26 -21.21 10.00
N SER A 113 -2.23 -21.57 10.84
CA SER A 113 -2.69 -20.74 11.95
C SER A 113 -2.32 -21.36 13.30
N ALA A 114 -2.68 -20.67 14.40
CA ALA A 114 -2.56 -21.23 15.74
C ALA A 114 -3.61 -22.33 16.03
N PHE A 115 -4.60 -22.47 15.17
CA PHE A 115 -5.70 -23.41 15.34
C PHE A 115 -5.53 -24.60 14.41
N ARG A 116 -5.81 -25.79 14.94
CA ARG A 116 -5.80 -27.02 14.13
C ARG A 116 -6.89 -26.94 13.05
N ASN A 117 -6.55 -27.34 11.83
CA ASN A 117 -7.45 -27.38 10.67
C ASN A 117 -8.02 -25.99 10.25
N LEU A 118 -7.41 -24.90 10.68
CA LEU A 118 -7.72 -23.55 10.21
C LEU A 118 -6.51 -22.97 9.47
N PHE A 119 -6.68 -22.61 8.22
CA PHE A 119 -5.62 -22.11 7.37
C PHE A 119 -5.97 -20.73 6.83
N ILE A 120 -4.93 -19.91 6.58
CA ILE A 120 -5.05 -18.58 6.01
C ILE A 120 -4.54 -18.64 4.57
N ALA A 121 -5.36 -18.19 3.62
CA ALA A 121 -5.00 -18.06 2.23
C ALA A 121 -5.12 -16.60 1.77
N GLY A 122 -4.40 -16.24 0.70
CA GLY A 122 -4.45 -14.91 0.11
C GLY A 122 -3.31 -14.01 0.56
N THR A 123 -3.52 -12.68 0.46
CA THR A 123 -2.49 -11.68 0.73
C THR A 123 -1.99 -11.68 2.18
N ASP A 124 -2.84 -12.08 3.11
CA ASP A 124 -2.49 -12.15 4.54
C ASP A 124 -1.46 -13.24 4.86
N GLN A 125 -1.31 -14.19 3.98
CA GLN A 125 -0.28 -15.22 4.01
C GLN A 125 1.13 -14.69 3.70
N GLY A 126 1.23 -13.48 3.11
CA GLY A 126 2.48 -12.81 2.76
C GLY A 126 2.81 -12.82 1.27
N TYR A 127 1.90 -13.28 0.44
CA TYR A 127 1.99 -13.16 -1.00
C TYR A 127 1.21 -11.95 -1.48
N VAL A 128 1.87 -11.01 -2.15
CA VAL A 128 1.29 -9.71 -2.50
C VAL A 128 0.59 -9.74 -3.86
N GLY A 129 -0.52 -9.02 -3.96
CA GLY A 129 -1.29 -8.85 -5.20
C GLY A 129 -2.17 -10.05 -5.56
N ILE A 130 -2.84 -9.96 -6.70
CA ILE A 130 -3.81 -10.96 -7.16
C ILE A 130 -3.13 -12.32 -7.40
N VAL A 131 -2.03 -12.32 -8.14
CA VAL A 131 -1.26 -13.55 -8.43
C VAL A 131 -0.72 -14.16 -7.16
N GLY A 132 -0.17 -13.34 -6.25
CA GLY A 132 0.32 -13.81 -4.96
C GLY A 132 -0.80 -14.44 -4.11
N ALA A 133 -1.98 -13.83 -4.06
CA ALA A 133 -3.13 -14.38 -3.36
C ALA A 133 -3.58 -15.75 -3.93
N MET A 134 -3.59 -15.89 -5.25
CA MET A 134 -3.88 -17.17 -5.93
C MET A 134 -2.85 -18.25 -5.59
N LEU A 135 -1.55 -17.92 -5.68
CA LEU A 135 -0.47 -18.84 -5.33
C LEU A 135 -0.55 -19.27 -3.85
N GLY A 136 -0.91 -18.34 -2.95
CA GLY A 136 -1.17 -18.62 -1.56
C GLY A 136 -2.27 -19.67 -1.38
N GLY A 137 -3.40 -19.52 -2.07
CA GLY A 137 -4.49 -20.49 -2.06
C GLY A 137 -4.06 -21.86 -2.56
N ILE A 138 -3.33 -21.91 -3.68
CA ILE A 138 -2.77 -23.15 -4.24
C ILE A 138 -1.81 -23.83 -3.25
N ALA A 139 -0.93 -23.05 -2.62
CA ALA A 139 0.02 -23.58 -1.64
C ALA A 139 -0.68 -24.20 -0.42
N VAL A 140 -1.72 -23.56 0.11
CA VAL A 140 -2.52 -24.10 1.21
C VAL A 140 -3.22 -25.39 0.78
N ALA A 141 -3.89 -25.39 -0.36
CA ALA A 141 -4.56 -26.57 -0.87
C ALA A 141 -3.61 -27.76 -0.99
N ASN A 142 -2.46 -27.56 -1.64
CA ASN A 142 -1.49 -28.63 -1.87
C ASN A 142 -0.82 -29.11 -0.57
N ASN A 143 -0.40 -28.20 0.29
CA ASN A 143 0.44 -28.57 1.44
C ASN A 143 -0.36 -28.99 2.67
N GLN A 144 -1.58 -28.47 2.83
CA GLN A 144 -2.35 -28.66 4.05
C GLN A 144 -3.55 -29.58 3.87
N ILE A 145 -4.08 -29.68 2.65
CA ILE A 145 -5.29 -30.45 2.36
C ILE A 145 -4.93 -31.71 1.57
N LEU A 146 -4.45 -31.54 0.34
CA LEU A 146 -4.25 -32.65 -0.60
C LEU A 146 -3.11 -33.61 -0.20
N ARG A 147 -2.11 -33.12 0.52
CA ARG A 147 -0.97 -33.92 0.97
C ARG A 147 -1.31 -34.83 2.13
N ASN A 148 -2.44 -34.61 2.78
CA ASN A 148 -2.90 -35.37 3.96
C ASN A 148 -4.11 -36.27 3.65
N ILE A 149 -4.44 -36.43 2.37
CA ILE A 149 -5.40 -37.39 1.86
C ILE A 149 -4.61 -38.59 1.31
#